data_ea6c13d03e57cf669d4254492ea501db
#
_entry.id   ea6c13d03e57cf669d4254492ea501db
#
_cell.length_a   1.000
_cell.length_b   1.000
_cell.length_c   1.000
_cell.angle_alpha   90.00
_cell.angle_beta   90.00
_cell.angle_gamma   90.00
#
_symmetry.space_group_name_H-M   'P 1'
#
loop_
_entity.id
_entity.type
_entity.pdbx_description
1 polymer ?
#
loop_
_entity_poly.entity_id
_entity_poly.type
_entity_poly.pdbx_seq_one_letter_code
_entity_poly.pdbx_strand_id
1 'polypeptide(L)'
;MTSFEDFHRLRAKHALHYARAILGSESAEDVCQEAWIKAWRAWGSADPAKLDSWMLAIVRNCCYERLRSNKATVTLEESDLSPVTSHEAVVVAALELAAAWVLLQRLSPPLREALWLREVMDLTYAEIADVQDVPVGTVMSRLHAARRKAARLLHKQVDR
;
A
#
# COMPACT_ATOMS: atom_id res chain seq x y z
N MET A 1 25.65 8.59 7.34
CA MET A 1 24.80 8.42 6.13
C MET A 1 24.29 6.99 6.10
N THR A 2 23.00 6.82 5.97
CA THR A 2 22.41 5.47 5.85
C THR A 2 22.82 4.87 4.50
N SER A 3 23.36 3.65 4.51
CA SER A 3 23.67 2.97 3.25
C SER A 3 22.37 2.49 2.58
N PHE A 4 22.40 2.23 1.27
CA PHE A 4 21.26 1.67 0.57
C PHE A 4 20.85 0.31 1.16
N GLU A 5 21.82 -0.53 1.51
CA GLU A 5 21.58 -1.85 2.09
C GLU A 5 20.88 -1.77 3.45
N ASP A 6 21.28 -0.82 4.30
CA ASP A 6 20.63 -0.60 5.59
C ASP A 6 19.20 -0.08 5.43
N PHE A 7 19.01 0.87 4.51
CA PHE A 7 17.69 1.39 4.18
C PHE A 7 16.78 0.30 3.61
N HIS A 8 17.28 -0.50 2.67
CA HIS A 8 16.56 -1.63 2.11
C HIS A 8 16.15 -2.62 3.21
N ARG A 9 17.07 -3.04 4.07
CA ARG A 9 16.81 -3.97 5.18
C ARG A 9 15.70 -3.47 6.11
N LEU A 10 15.70 -2.18 6.41
CA LEU A 10 14.70 -1.56 7.30
C LEU A 10 13.34 -1.39 6.64
N ARG A 11 13.28 -1.16 5.33
CA ARG A 11 12.06 -0.74 4.63
C ARG A 11 11.48 -1.77 3.66
N ALA A 12 12.19 -2.85 3.35
CA ALA A 12 11.72 -3.86 2.38
C ALA A 12 10.34 -4.43 2.73
N LYS A 13 10.11 -4.73 4.01
CA LYS A 13 8.82 -5.26 4.48
C LYS A 13 7.68 -4.24 4.33
N HIS A 14 7.94 -2.97 4.66
CA HIS A 14 6.94 -1.90 4.51
C HIS A 14 6.60 -1.63 3.04
N ALA A 15 7.63 -1.59 2.18
CA ALA A 15 7.45 -1.44 0.74
C ALA A 15 6.61 -2.58 0.14
N LEU A 16 6.87 -3.81 0.54
CA LEU A 16 6.09 -4.98 0.11
C LEU A 16 4.64 -4.92 0.58
N HIS A 17 4.40 -4.56 1.84
CA HIS A 17 3.04 -4.41 2.35
C HIS A 17 2.28 -3.31 1.62
N TYR A 18 2.94 -2.21 1.28
CA TYR A 18 2.33 -1.14 0.49
C TYR A 18 1.99 -1.59 -0.93
N ALA A 19 2.90 -2.30 -1.60
CA ALA A 19 2.62 -2.88 -2.91
C ALA A 19 1.42 -3.85 -2.87
N ARG A 20 1.33 -4.68 -1.83
CA ARG A 20 0.17 -5.56 -1.60
C ARG A 20 -1.13 -4.77 -1.36
N ALA A 21 -1.06 -3.63 -0.68
CA ALA A 21 -2.22 -2.76 -0.48
C ALA A 21 -2.79 -2.23 -1.81
N ILE A 22 -1.94 -2.01 -2.81
CA ILE A 22 -2.34 -1.51 -4.13
C ILE A 22 -2.74 -2.66 -5.06
N LEU A 23 -1.92 -3.71 -5.17
CA LEU A 23 -2.03 -4.75 -6.19
C LEU A 23 -2.71 -6.04 -5.70
N GLY A 24 -2.80 -6.25 -4.38
CA GLY A 24 -3.02 -7.58 -3.83
C GLY A 24 -1.72 -8.39 -3.75
N SER A 25 -1.81 -9.70 -3.48
CA SER A 25 -0.63 -10.51 -3.14
C SER A 25 0.18 -10.99 -4.35
N GLU A 26 -0.46 -11.24 -5.48
CA GLU A 26 0.12 -12.02 -6.58
C GLU A 26 1.28 -11.33 -7.31
N SER A 27 1.16 -10.03 -7.57
CA SER A 27 2.18 -9.28 -8.32
C SER A 27 3.07 -8.40 -7.45
N ALA A 28 2.79 -8.31 -6.15
CA ALA A 28 3.41 -7.33 -5.27
C ALA A 28 4.91 -7.57 -5.09
N GLU A 29 5.35 -8.82 -5.00
CA GLU A 29 6.76 -9.15 -4.80
C GLU A 29 7.62 -8.76 -6.01
N ASP A 30 7.17 -9.10 -7.22
CA ASP A 30 7.88 -8.75 -8.46
C ASP A 30 7.97 -7.24 -8.64
N VAL A 31 6.86 -6.53 -8.41
CA VAL A 31 6.82 -5.07 -8.50
C VAL A 31 7.72 -4.43 -7.45
N CYS A 32 7.76 -4.98 -6.24
CA CYS A 32 8.65 -4.50 -5.20
C CYS A 32 10.12 -4.66 -5.55
N GLN A 33 10.52 -5.80 -6.13
CA GLN A 33 11.88 -6.02 -6.61
C GLN A 33 12.26 -5.01 -7.69
N GLU A 34 11.38 -4.78 -8.65
CA GLU A 34 11.57 -3.76 -9.70
C GLU A 34 11.73 -2.36 -9.10
N ALA A 35 10.88 -2.01 -8.13
CA ALA A 35 10.96 -0.72 -7.43
C ALA A 35 12.29 -0.54 -6.69
N TRP A 36 12.80 -1.59 -6.03
CA TRP A 36 14.09 -1.55 -5.35
C TRP A 36 15.27 -1.40 -6.33
N ILE A 37 15.20 -2.02 -7.51
CA ILE A 37 16.21 -1.82 -8.57
C ILE A 37 16.21 -0.37 -9.06
N LYS A 38 15.03 0.22 -9.29
CA LYS A 38 14.90 1.64 -9.66
C LYS A 38 15.45 2.56 -8.56
N ALA A 39 15.11 2.27 -7.30
CA ALA A 39 15.59 3.01 -6.14
C ALA A 39 17.13 2.95 -6.01
N TRP A 40 17.72 1.77 -6.19
CA TRP A 40 19.16 1.62 -6.15
C TRP A 40 19.87 2.46 -7.21
N ARG A 41 19.36 2.46 -8.43
CA ARG A 41 19.91 3.27 -9.53
C ARG A 41 19.82 4.77 -9.28
N ALA A 42 18.79 5.20 -8.56
CA ALA A 42 18.54 6.62 -8.27
C ALA A 42 19.02 7.05 -6.86
N TRP A 43 19.65 6.14 -6.09
CA TRP A 43 20.01 6.38 -4.69
C TRP A 43 20.87 7.62 -4.46
N GLY A 44 21.84 7.86 -5.35
CA GLY A 44 22.73 9.03 -5.24
C GLY A 44 22.06 10.39 -5.39
N SER A 45 20.83 10.43 -5.93
CA SER A 45 20.02 11.65 -6.11
C SER A 45 18.88 11.78 -5.09
N ALA A 46 18.70 10.79 -4.19
CA ALA A 46 17.64 10.80 -3.21
C ALA A 46 17.93 11.81 -2.08
N ASP A 47 16.90 12.56 -1.68
CA ASP A 47 16.98 13.45 -0.52
C ASP A 47 16.97 12.61 0.77
N PRO A 48 18.05 12.65 1.58
CA PRO A 48 18.12 11.90 2.83
C PRO A 48 16.99 12.20 3.81
N ALA A 49 16.40 13.39 3.76
CA ALA A 49 15.29 13.79 4.63
C ALA A 49 13.94 13.21 4.21
N LYS A 50 13.84 12.67 2.99
CA LYS A 50 12.58 12.19 2.39
C LYS A 50 12.64 10.76 1.87
N LEU A 51 13.56 9.95 2.36
CA LEU A 51 13.80 8.59 1.83
C LEU A 51 12.55 7.70 1.88
N ASP A 52 11.76 7.76 2.94
CA ASP A 52 10.56 6.93 3.07
C ASP A 52 9.49 7.31 2.03
N SER A 53 9.12 8.57 1.93
CA SER A 53 8.14 9.04 0.95
C SER A 53 8.64 8.87 -0.49
N TRP A 54 9.92 9.10 -0.73
CA TRP A 54 10.56 8.89 -2.03
C TRP A 54 10.50 7.42 -2.48
N MET A 55 10.85 6.48 -1.59
CA MET A 55 10.77 5.05 -1.90
C MET A 55 9.34 4.59 -2.15
N LEU A 56 8.40 5.03 -1.31
CA LEU A 56 6.99 4.69 -1.48
C LEU A 56 6.39 5.26 -2.77
N ALA A 57 6.85 6.44 -3.21
CA ALA A 57 6.47 6.98 -4.51
C ALA A 57 6.96 6.09 -5.68
N ILE A 58 8.19 5.57 -5.59
CA ILE A 58 8.72 4.62 -6.58
C ILE A 58 7.88 3.33 -6.61
N VAL A 59 7.60 2.74 -5.44
CA VAL A 59 6.75 1.54 -5.33
C VAL A 59 5.37 1.80 -5.94
N ARG A 60 4.75 2.91 -5.59
CA ARG A 60 3.46 3.32 -6.12
C ARG A 60 3.46 3.40 -7.65
N ASN A 61 4.44 4.08 -8.21
CA ASN A 61 4.55 4.23 -9.66
C ASN A 61 4.68 2.87 -10.36
N CYS A 62 5.51 1.97 -9.83
CA CYS A 62 5.64 0.60 -10.36
C CYS A 62 4.33 -0.19 -10.25
N CYS A 63 3.60 -0.06 -9.15
CA CYS A 63 2.29 -0.68 -8.98
C CYS A 63 1.27 -0.18 -10.00
N TYR A 64 1.19 1.12 -10.23
CA TYR A 64 0.26 1.69 -11.20
C TYR A 64 0.66 1.40 -12.65
N GLU A 65 1.94 1.32 -12.96
CA GLU A 65 2.43 0.82 -14.26
C GLU A 65 1.95 -0.62 -14.50
N ARG A 66 2.05 -1.48 -13.48
CA ARG A 66 1.56 -2.87 -13.54
C ARG A 66 0.04 -2.93 -13.72
N LEU A 67 -0.73 -2.13 -12.99
CA LEU A 67 -2.19 -2.07 -13.14
C LEU A 67 -2.60 -1.60 -14.53
N ARG A 68 -1.90 -0.65 -15.11
CA ARG A 68 -2.16 -0.19 -16.49
C ARG A 68 -1.85 -1.27 -17.53
N SER A 69 -0.73 -1.97 -17.39
CA SER A 69 -0.38 -3.08 -18.29
C SER A 69 -1.37 -4.24 -18.18
N ASN A 70 -1.83 -4.58 -17.00
CA ASN A 70 -2.81 -5.64 -16.80
C ASN A 70 -4.19 -5.29 -17.38
N LYS A 71 -4.63 -4.04 -17.29
CA LYS A 71 -5.89 -3.58 -17.92
C LYS A 71 -5.87 -3.68 -19.45
N ALA A 72 -4.70 -3.60 -20.07
CA ALA A 72 -4.55 -3.80 -21.50
C ALA A 72 -4.60 -5.29 -21.92
N THR A 73 -4.47 -6.23 -20.97
CA THR A 73 -4.31 -7.66 -21.23
C THR A 73 -5.48 -8.51 -20.70
N VAL A 74 -6.39 -8.00 -19.86
CA VAL A 74 -7.41 -8.81 -19.17
C VAL A 74 -8.83 -8.32 -19.45
N THR A 75 -9.56 -9.10 -20.21
CA THR A 75 -10.97 -9.42 -19.98
C THR A 75 -11.05 -10.33 -18.76
N LEU A 76 -11.65 -9.81 -17.68
CA LEU A 76 -12.27 -10.50 -16.55
C LEU A 76 -11.79 -11.94 -16.21
N GLU A 77 -11.05 -12.09 -15.13
CA GLU A 77 -11.21 -13.19 -14.19
C GLU A 77 -11.09 -12.68 -12.76
N GLU A 78 -12.12 -12.92 -11.95
CA GLU A 78 -12.13 -12.73 -10.52
C GLU A 78 -11.07 -13.63 -9.90
N SER A 79 -10.08 -13.06 -9.22
CA SER A 79 -9.06 -13.85 -8.55
C SER A 79 -9.45 -14.06 -7.09
N ASP A 80 -9.59 -15.33 -6.75
CA ASP A 80 -9.82 -15.87 -5.42
C ASP A 80 -8.75 -15.44 -4.40
N LEU A 81 -9.24 -14.97 -3.25
CA LEU A 81 -8.44 -14.69 -2.07
C LEU A 81 -8.09 -16.01 -1.37
N SER A 82 -6.83 -16.43 -1.44
CA SER A 82 -6.32 -17.52 -0.63
C SER A 82 -5.93 -17.05 0.78
N PRO A 83 -6.45 -17.67 1.85
CA PRO A 83 -6.05 -17.36 3.21
C PRO A 83 -4.74 -18.07 3.57
N VAL A 84 -3.82 -17.35 4.20
CA VAL A 84 -2.59 -17.90 4.79
C VAL A 84 -2.89 -18.40 6.19
N THR A 85 -2.68 -19.68 6.41
CA THR A 85 -2.88 -20.39 7.68
C THR A 85 -1.70 -20.25 8.64
N SER A 86 -1.93 -19.95 9.94
CA SER A 86 -1.23 -20.57 11.09
C SER A 86 -1.64 -20.08 12.49
N HIS A 87 -1.88 -21.03 13.40
CA HIS A 87 -1.89 -21.07 14.87
C HIS A 87 -2.77 -20.12 15.72
N GLU A 88 -3.51 -20.69 16.70
CA GLU A 88 -4.75 -20.19 17.33
C GLU A 88 -4.76 -18.79 17.98
N ALA A 89 -3.75 -18.29 18.64
CA ALA A 89 -3.76 -16.90 19.16
C ALA A 89 -3.25 -15.88 18.12
N VAL A 90 -2.41 -16.35 17.20
CA VAL A 90 -2.04 -15.66 15.97
C VAL A 90 -3.21 -15.65 14.98
N VAL A 91 -4.10 -16.65 15.06
CA VAL A 91 -5.30 -16.80 14.21
C VAL A 91 -6.35 -15.73 14.50
N VAL A 92 -6.61 -15.35 15.75
CA VAL A 92 -7.60 -14.30 16.06
C VAL A 92 -7.11 -12.93 15.59
N ALA A 93 -5.85 -12.58 15.89
CA ALA A 93 -5.26 -11.34 15.38
C ALA A 93 -5.10 -11.38 13.84
N ALA A 94 -4.79 -12.53 13.26
CA ALA A 94 -4.72 -12.70 11.81
C ALA A 94 -6.10 -12.66 11.15
N LEU A 95 -7.16 -13.14 11.80
CA LEU A 95 -8.54 -13.04 11.34
C LEU A 95 -9.05 -11.59 11.41
N GLU A 96 -8.70 -10.84 12.45
CA GLU A 96 -9.02 -9.42 12.56
C GLU A 96 -8.28 -8.61 11.49
N LEU A 97 -7.00 -8.91 11.26
CA LEU A 97 -6.20 -8.29 10.19
C LEU A 97 -6.72 -8.69 8.80
N ALA A 98 -7.12 -9.94 8.61
CA ALA A 98 -7.70 -10.41 7.36
C ALA A 98 -9.07 -9.76 7.09
N ALA A 99 -9.91 -9.60 8.12
CA ALA A 99 -11.18 -8.89 8.00
C ALA A 99 -10.97 -7.40 7.68
N ALA A 100 -10.03 -6.75 8.35
CA ALA A 100 -9.64 -5.38 8.06
C ALA A 100 -9.09 -5.24 6.63
N TRP A 101 -8.30 -6.21 6.17
CA TRP A 101 -7.77 -6.27 4.82
C TRP A 101 -8.87 -6.41 3.76
N VAL A 102 -9.84 -7.30 3.99
CA VAL A 102 -11.01 -7.47 3.11
C VAL A 102 -11.82 -6.17 3.02
N LEU A 103 -11.97 -5.45 4.13
CA LEU A 103 -12.62 -4.15 4.14
C LEU A 103 -11.84 -3.10 3.35
N LEU A 104 -10.53 -3.07 3.51
CA LEU A 104 -9.66 -2.16 2.74
C LEU A 104 -9.73 -2.42 1.24
N GLN A 105 -9.87 -3.68 0.82
CA GLN A 105 -10.02 -4.04 -0.60
C GLN A 105 -11.31 -3.47 -1.24
N ARG A 106 -12.32 -3.13 -0.44
CA ARG A 106 -13.56 -2.47 -0.92
C ARG A 106 -13.41 -0.95 -1.11
N LEU A 107 -12.31 -0.37 -0.65
CA LEU A 107 -11.98 1.01 -0.96
C LEU A 107 -11.39 1.09 -2.37
N SER A 108 -11.63 2.21 -3.07
CA SER A 108 -10.89 2.49 -4.30
C SER A 108 -9.38 2.62 -3.99
N PRO A 109 -8.48 2.27 -4.94
CA PRO A 109 -7.05 2.31 -4.69
C PRO A 109 -6.52 3.61 -4.07
N PRO A 110 -6.88 4.81 -4.56
CA PRO A 110 -6.38 6.06 -3.95
C PRO A 110 -6.80 6.27 -2.50
N LEU A 111 -8.00 5.84 -2.12
CA LEU A 111 -8.51 5.94 -0.75
C LEU A 111 -7.82 4.94 0.17
N ARG A 112 -7.67 3.71 -0.29
CA ARG A 112 -6.98 2.64 0.43
C ARG A 112 -5.52 2.99 0.68
N GLU A 113 -4.83 3.52 -0.33
CA GLU A 113 -3.46 3.98 -0.20
C GLU A 113 -3.30 5.10 0.82
N ALA A 114 -4.12 6.15 0.73
CA ALA A 114 -4.04 7.27 1.66
C ALA A 114 -4.25 6.81 3.10
N LEU A 115 -5.22 5.93 3.33
CA LEU A 115 -5.48 5.36 4.65
C LEU A 115 -4.30 4.51 5.14
N TRP A 116 -3.75 3.65 4.29
CA TRP A 116 -2.61 2.81 4.64
C TRP A 116 -1.35 3.65 4.97
N LEU A 117 -1.04 4.65 4.14
CA LEU A 117 0.09 5.55 4.36
C LEU A 117 -0.04 6.33 5.67
N ARG A 118 -1.26 6.70 6.05
CA ARG A 118 -1.52 7.43 7.29
C ARG A 118 -1.49 6.52 8.52
N GLU A 119 -2.24 5.41 8.50
CA GLU A 119 -2.50 4.59 9.69
C GLU A 119 -1.39 3.54 9.93
N VAL A 120 -0.72 3.06 8.89
CA VAL A 120 0.33 2.04 9.00
C VAL A 120 1.73 2.63 8.97
N MET A 121 1.96 3.61 8.09
CA MET A 121 3.27 4.24 7.94
C MET A 121 3.43 5.54 8.75
N ASP A 122 2.34 6.02 9.35
CA ASP A 122 2.30 7.26 10.13
C ASP A 122 2.86 8.49 9.40
N LEU A 123 2.68 8.53 8.08
CA LEU A 123 3.11 9.67 7.27
C LEU A 123 2.24 10.90 7.53
N THR A 124 2.85 12.06 7.47
CA THR A 124 2.15 13.34 7.45
C THR A 124 1.34 13.53 6.17
N TYR A 125 0.35 14.40 6.19
CA TYR A 125 -0.44 14.70 4.98
C TYR A 125 0.42 15.24 3.83
N ALA A 126 1.48 16.00 4.14
CA ALA A 126 2.41 16.50 3.15
C ALA A 126 3.22 15.35 2.51
N GLU A 127 3.71 14.41 3.30
CA GLU A 127 4.42 13.23 2.81
C GLU A 127 3.51 12.32 1.96
N ILE A 128 2.25 12.13 2.39
CA ILE A 128 1.25 11.39 1.60
C ILE A 128 0.98 12.11 0.27
N ALA A 129 0.89 13.43 0.28
CA ALA A 129 0.72 14.24 -0.93
C ALA A 129 1.90 14.05 -1.90
N ASP A 130 3.14 14.03 -1.37
CA ASP A 130 4.34 13.73 -2.15
C ASP A 130 4.29 12.31 -2.74
N VAL A 131 3.91 11.29 -1.96
CA VAL A 131 3.81 9.89 -2.42
C VAL A 131 2.74 9.73 -3.50
N GLN A 132 1.58 10.32 -3.31
CA GLN A 132 0.44 10.20 -4.23
C GLN A 132 0.47 11.19 -5.39
N ASP A 133 1.43 12.13 -5.41
CA ASP A 133 1.55 13.21 -6.38
C ASP A 133 0.23 14.00 -6.54
N VAL A 134 -0.29 14.48 -5.41
CA VAL A 134 -1.52 15.26 -5.33
C VAL A 134 -1.40 16.39 -4.32
N PRO A 135 -2.25 17.45 -4.40
CA PRO A 135 -2.30 18.48 -3.37
C PRO A 135 -2.69 17.91 -2.00
N VAL A 136 -2.21 18.54 -0.91
CA VAL A 136 -2.55 18.16 0.47
C VAL A 136 -4.07 18.15 0.72
N GLY A 137 -4.80 19.09 0.13
CA GLY A 137 -6.27 19.13 0.20
C GLY A 137 -6.94 17.87 -0.37
N THR A 138 -6.36 17.28 -1.42
CA THR A 138 -6.81 16.00 -1.99
C THR A 138 -6.55 14.85 -1.02
N VAL A 139 -5.42 14.84 -0.32
CA VAL A 139 -5.12 13.84 0.72
C VAL A 139 -6.15 13.93 1.85
N MET A 140 -6.47 15.13 2.31
CA MET A 140 -7.49 15.36 3.35
C MET A 140 -8.85 14.81 2.93
N SER A 141 -9.30 15.09 1.71
CA SER A 141 -10.57 14.59 1.20
C SER A 141 -10.57 13.07 1.00
N ARG A 142 -9.46 12.49 0.54
CA ARG A 142 -9.29 11.03 0.41
C ARG A 142 -9.35 10.32 1.76
N LEU A 143 -8.64 10.83 2.77
CA LEU A 143 -8.66 10.26 4.12
C LEU A 143 -10.05 10.37 4.75
N HIS A 144 -10.73 11.50 4.58
CA HIS A 144 -12.10 11.66 5.07
C HIS A 144 -13.05 10.65 4.39
N ALA A 145 -13.02 10.54 3.08
CA ALA A 145 -13.84 9.59 2.32
C ALA A 145 -13.50 8.13 2.68
N ALA A 146 -12.21 7.79 2.83
CA ALA A 146 -11.77 6.46 3.21
C ALA A 146 -12.29 6.05 4.59
N ARG A 147 -12.14 6.92 5.59
CA ARG A 147 -12.63 6.68 6.95
C ARG A 147 -14.14 6.52 7.00
N ARG A 148 -14.89 7.37 6.30
CA ARG A 148 -16.37 7.26 6.21
C ARG A 148 -16.80 5.95 5.58
N LYS A 149 -16.17 5.54 4.49
CA LYS A 149 -16.51 4.30 3.79
C LYS A 149 -16.11 3.08 4.63
N ALA A 150 -14.95 3.08 5.28
CA ALA A 150 -14.53 2.02 6.19
C ALA A 150 -15.50 1.87 7.37
N ALA A 151 -15.92 2.97 7.99
CA ALA A 151 -16.89 2.96 9.08
C ALA A 151 -18.24 2.34 8.66
N ARG A 152 -18.75 2.68 7.48
CA ARG A 152 -19.99 2.10 6.93
C ARG A 152 -19.86 0.60 6.69
N LEU A 153 -18.71 0.14 6.22
CA LEU A 153 -18.46 -1.27 5.96
C LEU A 153 -18.39 -2.07 7.26
N LEU A 154 -17.77 -1.50 8.31
CA LEU A 154 -17.73 -2.10 9.65
C LEU A 154 -19.15 -2.22 10.27
N HIS A 155 -19.96 -1.18 10.22
CA HIS A 155 -21.33 -1.25 10.74
C HIS A 155 -22.18 -2.33 10.06
N LYS A 156 -22.05 -2.50 8.75
CA LYS A 156 -22.79 -3.55 8.01
C LYS A 156 -22.36 -4.98 8.37
N GLN A 157 -21.21 -5.18 9.00
CA GLN A 157 -20.78 -6.50 9.47
C GLN A 157 -21.28 -6.82 10.87
N VAL A 158 -21.51 -5.81 11.70
CA VAL A 158 -22.03 -5.97 13.08
C VAL A 158 -23.53 -6.29 13.09
N ASP A 159 -24.28 -5.82 12.09
CA ASP A 159 -25.73 -6.01 11.96
C ASP A 159 -26.13 -7.32 11.26
N ARG A 160 -25.20 -8.27 11.08
CA ARG A 160 -25.42 -9.59 10.49
C ARG A 160 -25.15 -10.71 11.49
#